data_cb2c05223ad4f3ec538941c1a64812de
#
_entry.id   cb2c05223ad4f3ec538941c1a64812de
#
_cell.length_a   1.000
_cell.length_b   1.000
_cell.length_c   1.000
_cell.angle_alpha   90.00
_cell.angle_beta   90.00
_cell.angle_gamma   90.00
#
_symmetry.space_group_name_H-M   'P 1'
#
loop_
_entity.id
_entity.type
_entity.pdbx_description
1 polymer ?
#
loop_
_entity_poly.entity_id
_entity_poly.type
_entity_poly.pdbx_seq_one_letter_code
_entity_poly.pdbx_strand_id
1 'polypeptide(L)'
;KRGWIIILFMFVTVVLTFRSFTQAIAVFVTSIFGFSGVVFGHFIHDYQLSMFSFFGMIALVGIMVNDALVLISALNINLKSGMSYKEALKKAAFSRFRPIVLTSVTTIAGLAPLIFEKSMQAQFIIPMAIAIAYGLLAATFLTLVFLPITLYSLNFVKVIVRWLIT
;
A
#
# COMPACT_ATOMS: atom_id res chain seq x y z
N LYS A 1 13.08 4.77 -19.17
CA LYS A 1 12.03 5.43 -19.98
C LYS A 1 10.71 4.68 -19.93
N ARG A 2 10.74 3.34 -20.08
CA ARG A 2 9.50 2.52 -20.05
C ARG A 2 8.86 2.47 -18.67
N GLY A 3 9.64 2.64 -17.60
CA GLY A 3 9.12 2.67 -16.25
C GLY A 3 8.12 3.80 -16.01
N TRP A 4 8.37 4.97 -16.60
CA TRP A 4 7.46 6.11 -16.49
C TRP A 4 6.10 5.83 -17.12
N ILE A 5 6.12 5.14 -18.28
CA ILE A 5 4.88 4.78 -18.99
C ILE A 5 4.05 3.83 -18.12
N ILE A 6 4.70 2.85 -17.50
CA ILE A 6 4.03 1.89 -16.63
C ILE A 6 3.41 2.60 -15.42
N ILE A 7 4.16 3.47 -14.77
CA ILE A 7 3.67 4.23 -13.60
C ILE A 7 2.50 5.11 -13.98
N LEU A 8 2.60 5.80 -15.12
CA LEU A 8 1.51 6.65 -15.62
C LEU A 8 0.26 5.82 -15.91
N PHE A 9 0.44 4.67 -16.56
CA PHE A 9 -0.67 3.77 -16.87
C PHE A 9 -1.34 3.26 -15.59
N MET A 10 -0.55 2.88 -14.60
CA MET A 10 -1.07 2.44 -13.30
C MET A 10 -1.86 3.56 -12.62
N PHE A 11 -1.32 4.77 -12.64
CA PHE A 11 -2.00 5.92 -12.03
C PHE A 11 -3.34 6.19 -12.71
N VAL A 12 -3.36 6.20 -14.03
CA VAL A 12 -4.60 6.41 -14.80
C VAL A 12 -5.62 5.32 -14.49
N THR A 13 -5.17 4.06 -14.44
CA THR A 13 -6.05 2.93 -14.11
C THR A 13 -6.65 3.08 -12.73
N VAL A 14 -5.85 3.46 -11.74
CA VAL A 14 -6.32 3.65 -10.36
C VAL A 14 -7.32 4.80 -10.29
N VAL A 15 -7.04 5.92 -10.95
CA VAL A 15 -7.94 7.07 -10.99
C VAL A 15 -9.29 6.68 -11.61
N LEU A 16 -9.25 5.95 -12.72
CA LEU A 16 -10.48 5.53 -13.41
C LEU A 16 -11.27 4.54 -12.55
N THR A 17 -10.58 3.63 -11.85
CA THR A 17 -11.21 2.63 -11.00
C THR A 17 -11.94 3.30 -9.82
N PHE A 18 -11.29 4.26 -9.19
CA PHE A 18 -11.87 4.95 -8.03
C PHE A 18 -12.77 6.12 -8.42
N ARG A 19 -12.66 6.59 -9.65
CA ARG A 19 -13.37 7.79 -10.11
C ARG A 19 -13.10 8.99 -9.19
N SER A 20 -11.90 8.99 -8.55
CA SER A 20 -11.52 10.06 -7.64
C SER A 20 -10.02 10.25 -7.69
N PHE A 21 -9.61 11.44 -8.07
CA PHE A 21 -8.21 11.82 -8.11
C PHE A 21 -7.61 11.85 -6.70
N THR A 22 -8.40 12.30 -5.72
CA THR A 22 -8.00 12.39 -4.32
C THR A 22 -7.64 11.02 -3.75
N GLN A 23 -8.48 10.02 -4.01
CA GLN A 23 -8.24 8.66 -3.52
C GLN A 23 -6.98 8.05 -4.14
N ALA A 24 -6.79 8.29 -5.44
CA ALA A 24 -5.59 7.80 -6.13
C ALA A 24 -4.32 8.43 -5.57
N ILE A 25 -4.34 9.73 -5.29
CA ILE A 25 -3.21 10.42 -4.69
C ILE A 25 -2.89 9.84 -3.32
N ALA A 26 -3.92 9.59 -2.49
CA ALA A 26 -3.72 9.00 -1.17
C ALA A 26 -3.04 7.64 -1.25
N VAL A 27 -3.45 6.79 -2.20
CA VAL A 27 -2.85 5.48 -2.41
C VAL A 27 -1.38 5.60 -2.79
N PHE A 28 -1.04 6.48 -3.73
CA PHE A 28 0.33 6.65 -4.17
C PHE A 28 1.23 7.24 -3.08
N VAL A 29 0.73 8.20 -2.29
CA VAL A 29 1.47 8.75 -1.14
C VAL A 29 1.76 7.65 -0.12
N THR A 30 0.76 6.82 0.19
CA THR A 30 0.92 5.70 1.10
C THR A 30 1.96 4.71 0.58
N SER A 31 1.96 4.43 -0.72
CA SER A 31 2.92 3.53 -1.34
C SER A 31 4.35 4.04 -1.19
N ILE A 32 4.57 5.33 -1.36
CA ILE A 32 5.90 5.93 -1.20
C ILE A 32 6.40 5.71 0.23
N PHE A 33 5.56 5.97 1.22
CA PHE A 33 5.93 5.77 2.62
C PHE A 33 6.13 4.29 2.95
N GLY A 34 5.48 3.39 2.22
CA GLY A 34 5.66 1.95 2.40
C GLY A 34 7.08 1.48 2.12
N PHE A 35 7.82 2.18 1.27
CA PHE A 35 9.21 1.84 0.98
C PHE A 35 10.12 2.01 2.19
N SER A 36 9.70 2.72 3.23
CA SER A 36 10.46 2.83 4.47
C SER A 36 10.69 1.45 5.10
N GLY A 37 9.72 0.55 5.00
CA GLY A 37 9.87 -0.82 5.49
C GLY A 37 10.93 -1.60 4.72
N VAL A 38 11.03 -1.37 3.41
CA VAL A 38 12.04 -2.01 2.57
C VAL A 38 13.44 -1.61 3.04
N VAL A 39 13.65 -0.31 3.23
CA VAL A 39 14.95 0.20 3.69
C VAL A 39 15.28 -0.36 5.07
N PHE A 40 14.30 -0.38 5.97
CA PHE A 40 14.48 -0.89 7.33
C PHE A 40 14.87 -2.38 7.33
N GLY A 41 14.20 -3.17 6.49
CA GLY A 41 14.50 -4.60 6.39
C GLY A 41 15.91 -4.86 5.87
N HIS A 42 16.33 -4.11 4.85
CA HIS A 42 17.69 -4.24 4.33
C HIS A 42 18.74 -3.86 5.38
N PHE A 43 18.43 -2.83 6.17
CA PHE A 43 19.33 -2.39 7.25
C PHE A 43 19.49 -3.47 8.32
N ILE A 44 18.37 -4.08 8.76
CA ILE A 44 18.40 -5.11 9.80
C ILE A 44 19.18 -6.35 9.35
N HIS A 45 18.96 -6.78 8.10
CA HIS A 45 19.61 -7.98 7.57
C HIS A 45 20.97 -7.71 6.94
N ASP A 46 21.39 -6.46 6.93
CA ASP A 46 22.70 -6.05 6.42
C ASP A 46 22.89 -6.40 4.94
N TYR A 47 21.81 -6.28 4.17
CA TYR A 47 21.81 -6.43 2.72
C TYR A 47 21.80 -5.07 2.04
N GLN A 48 22.54 -4.98 0.94
CA GLN A 48 22.51 -3.78 0.12
C GLN A 48 21.35 -3.86 -0.87
N LEU A 49 20.84 -2.69 -1.25
CA LEU A 49 19.83 -2.62 -2.29
C LEU A 49 20.41 -3.14 -3.60
N SER A 50 19.70 -4.04 -4.25
CA SER A 50 20.12 -4.66 -5.49
C SER A 50 19.00 -4.60 -6.51
N MET A 51 19.27 -5.11 -7.72
CA MET A 51 18.25 -5.22 -8.75
C MET A 51 17.05 -6.03 -8.26
N PHE A 52 17.30 -7.10 -7.52
CA PHE A 52 16.23 -7.93 -6.98
C PHE A 52 15.42 -7.20 -5.90
N SER A 53 16.07 -6.28 -5.16
CA SER A 53 15.34 -5.42 -4.22
C SER A 53 14.34 -4.54 -4.96
N PHE A 54 14.71 -3.99 -6.11
CA PHE A 54 13.79 -3.19 -6.91
C PHE A 54 12.64 -4.01 -7.46
N PHE A 55 12.89 -5.26 -7.86
CA PHE A 55 11.81 -6.16 -8.26
C PHE A 55 10.84 -6.40 -7.11
N GLY A 56 11.37 -6.58 -5.90
CA GLY A 56 10.54 -6.71 -4.70
C GLY A 56 9.72 -5.47 -4.43
N MET A 57 10.30 -4.28 -4.63
CA MET A 57 9.58 -3.03 -4.47
C MET A 57 8.42 -2.90 -5.47
N ILE A 58 8.64 -3.31 -6.72
CA ILE A 58 7.60 -3.28 -7.75
C ILE A 58 6.44 -4.20 -7.34
N ALA A 59 6.76 -5.42 -6.88
CA ALA A 59 5.76 -6.35 -6.39
C ALA A 59 5.01 -5.76 -5.18
N LEU A 60 5.74 -5.11 -4.29
CA LEU A 60 5.17 -4.48 -3.09
C LEU A 60 4.15 -3.41 -3.46
N VAL A 61 4.48 -2.56 -4.45
CA VAL A 61 3.55 -1.53 -4.91
C VAL A 61 2.25 -2.17 -5.40
N GLY A 62 2.35 -3.27 -6.15
CA GLY A 62 1.17 -3.99 -6.62
C GLY A 62 0.32 -4.50 -5.47
N ILE A 63 0.95 -5.06 -4.44
CA ILE A 63 0.24 -5.55 -3.26
C ILE A 63 -0.43 -4.40 -2.51
N MET A 64 0.29 -3.30 -2.33
CA MET A 64 -0.24 -2.12 -1.64
C MET A 64 -1.44 -1.53 -2.36
N VAL A 65 -1.34 -1.41 -3.68
CA VAL A 65 -2.44 -0.88 -4.49
C VAL A 65 -3.65 -1.81 -4.39
N ASN A 66 -3.42 -3.11 -4.44
CA ASN A 66 -4.51 -4.08 -4.29
C ASN A 66 -5.22 -3.95 -2.94
N ASP A 67 -4.44 -3.87 -1.85
CA ASP A 67 -5.00 -3.70 -0.51
C ASP A 67 -5.78 -2.39 -0.40
N ALA A 68 -5.23 -1.33 -0.96
CA ALA A 68 -5.86 -0.02 -0.96
C ALA A 68 -7.16 -0.01 -1.78
N LEU A 69 -7.16 -0.70 -2.93
CA LEU A 69 -8.36 -0.83 -3.76
C LEU A 69 -9.49 -1.49 -3.00
N VAL A 70 -9.18 -2.57 -2.26
CA VAL A 70 -10.17 -3.29 -1.47
C VAL A 70 -10.75 -2.39 -0.38
N LEU A 71 -9.89 -1.66 0.32
CA LEU A 71 -10.31 -0.75 1.37
C LEU A 71 -11.18 0.40 0.82
N ILE A 72 -10.74 1.02 -0.26
CA ILE A 72 -11.45 2.16 -0.84
C ILE A 72 -12.78 1.72 -1.48
N SER A 73 -12.81 0.51 -2.06
CA SER A 73 -14.07 -0.05 -2.57
C SER A 73 -15.11 -0.19 -1.45
N ALA A 74 -14.68 -0.69 -0.28
CA ALA A 74 -15.54 -0.80 0.88
C ALA A 74 -16.02 0.58 1.35
N LEU A 75 -15.11 1.55 1.36
CA LEU A 75 -15.44 2.94 1.71
C LEU A 75 -16.51 3.51 0.77
N ASN A 76 -16.32 3.34 -0.54
CA ASN A 76 -17.25 3.87 -1.53
C ASN A 76 -18.63 3.23 -1.43
N ILE A 77 -18.69 1.93 -1.14
CA ILE A 77 -19.94 1.22 -0.91
C ILE A 77 -20.66 1.81 0.31
N ASN A 78 -19.93 2.05 1.40
CA ASN A 78 -20.49 2.61 2.62
C ASN A 78 -20.98 4.03 2.41
N LEU A 79 -20.26 4.82 1.61
CA LEU A 79 -20.69 6.19 1.28
C LEU A 79 -21.99 6.20 0.48
N LYS A 80 -22.14 5.25 -0.44
CA LYS A 80 -23.37 5.14 -1.25
C LYS A 80 -24.58 4.75 -0.41
N SER A 81 -24.35 4.07 0.72
CA SER A 81 -25.44 3.67 1.61
C SER A 81 -25.92 4.81 2.52
N GLY A 82 -25.34 6.00 2.40
CA GLY A 82 -25.76 7.17 3.15
C GLY A 82 -24.97 7.46 4.41
N MET A 83 -23.91 6.72 4.69
CA MET A 83 -23.06 6.95 5.87
C MET A 83 -22.27 8.24 5.72
N SER A 84 -21.98 8.90 6.85
CA SER A 84 -21.03 10.00 6.86
C SER A 84 -19.66 9.49 6.47
N TYR A 85 -18.78 10.38 5.99
CA TYR A 85 -17.45 9.98 5.53
C TYR A 85 -16.67 9.30 6.65
N LYS A 86 -16.71 9.86 7.86
CA LYS A 86 -16.00 9.32 9.02
C LYS A 86 -16.48 7.90 9.37
N GLU A 87 -17.80 7.72 9.42
CA GLU A 87 -18.38 6.41 9.73
C GLU A 87 -18.10 5.40 8.63
N ALA A 88 -18.24 5.80 7.38
CA ALA A 88 -17.97 4.94 6.23
C ALA A 88 -16.53 4.47 6.22
N LEU A 89 -15.60 5.38 6.45
CA LEU A 89 -14.17 5.09 6.48
C LEU A 89 -13.83 4.15 7.64
N LYS A 90 -14.35 4.41 8.83
CA LYS A 90 -14.12 3.58 10.01
C LYS A 90 -14.65 2.16 9.80
N LYS A 91 -15.84 2.04 9.27
CA LYS A 91 -16.45 0.73 9.00
C LYS A 91 -15.67 -0.03 7.93
N ALA A 92 -15.22 0.67 6.87
CA ALA A 92 -14.41 0.06 5.82
C ALA A 92 -13.09 -0.48 6.39
N ALA A 93 -12.41 0.31 7.23
CA ALA A 93 -11.16 -0.10 7.84
C ALA A 93 -11.35 -1.34 8.72
N PHE A 94 -12.40 -1.36 9.54
CA PHE A 94 -12.69 -2.51 10.39
C PHE A 94 -13.06 -3.76 9.60
N SER A 95 -13.84 -3.62 8.54
CA SER A 95 -14.27 -4.76 7.73
C SER A 95 -13.12 -5.38 6.94
N ARG A 96 -12.09 -4.60 6.61
CA ARG A 96 -10.95 -5.07 5.82
C ARG A 96 -9.70 -5.33 6.66
N PHE A 97 -9.76 -5.07 7.96
CA PHE A 97 -8.63 -5.30 8.85
C PHE A 97 -8.18 -6.76 8.81
N ARG A 98 -9.12 -7.68 9.02
CA ARG A 98 -8.81 -9.12 9.09
C ARG A 98 -8.28 -9.67 7.76
N PRO A 99 -8.94 -9.45 6.60
CA PRO A 99 -8.41 -9.95 5.33
C PRO A 99 -7.02 -9.41 5.00
N ILE A 100 -6.77 -8.12 5.22
CA ILE A 100 -5.49 -7.49 4.90
C ILE A 100 -4.39 -8.05 5.81
N VAL A 101 -4.62 -8.12 7.11
CA VAL A 101 -3.65 -8.65 8.07
C VAL A 101 -3.36 -10.12 7.78
N LEU A 102 -4.39 -10.90 7.49
CA LEU A 102 -4.23 -12.33 7.21
C LEU A 102 -3.38 -12.55 5.94
N THR A 103 -3.64 -11.80 4.89
CA THR A 103 -2.86 -11.88 3.65
C THR A 103 -1.40 -11.53 3.91
N SER A 104 -1.16 -10.46 4.67
CA SER A 104 0.20 -10.02 4.99
C SER A 104 0.94 -11.06 5.83
N VAL A 105 0.31 -11.59 6.86
CA VAL A 105 0.92 -12.60 7.73
C VAL A 105 1.26 -13.86 6.95
N THR A 106 0.34 -14.34 6.10
CA THR A 106 0.59 -15.54 5.28
C THR A 106 1.74 -15.32 4.31
N THR A 107 1.79 -14.16 3.66
CA THR A 107 2.85 -13.84 2.70
C THR A 107 4.21 -13.77 3.41
N ILE A 108 4.28 -13.08 4.53
CA ILE A 108 5.52 -12.94 5.30
C ILE A 108 5.98 -14.29 5.83
N ALA A 109 5.06 -15.10 6.35
CA ALA A 109 5.38 -16.43 6.84
C ALA A 109 5.91 -17.33 5.72
N GLY A 110 5.35 -17.19 4.51
CA GLY A 110 5.83 -17.94 3.35
C GLY A 110 7.21 -17.52 2.88
N LEU A 111 7.56 -16.26 3.07
CA LEU A 111 8.87 -15.74 2.67
C LEU A 111 9.94 -15.93 3.74
N ALA A 112 9.55 -16.15 5.00
CA ALA A 112 10.50 -16.26 6.10
C ALA A 112 11.56 -17.35 5.88
N PRO A 113 11.19 -18.58 5.45
CA PRO A 113 12.22 -19.60 5.21
C PRO A 113 13.26 -19.16 4.16
N LEU A 114 12.83 -18.46 3.12
CA LEU A 114 13.75 -17.97 2.09
C LEU A 114 14.72 -16.93 2.65
N ILE A 115 14.24 -16.02 3.49
CA ILE A 115 15.08 -14.96 4.08
C ILE A 115 16.22 -15.56 4.91
N PHE A 116 15.95 -16.66 5.61
CA PHE A 116 16.94 -17.32 6.44
C PHE A 116 17.72 -18.42 5.73
N GLU A 117 17.46 -18.63 4.44
CA GLU A 117 18.20 -19.61 3.64
C GLU A 117 19.64 -19.14 3.43
N LYS A 118 20.58 -20.08 3.47
CA LYS A 118 22.01 -19.77 3.36
C LYS A 118 22.66 -20.23 2.05
N SER A 119 21.88 -20.84 1.15
CA SER A 119 22.44 -21.29 -0.13
C SER A 119 22.88 -20.09 -0.97
N MET A 120 23.90 -20.32 -1.80
CA MET A 120 24.42 -19.27 -2.68
C MET A 120 23.36 -18.76 -3.66
N GLN A 121 22.53 -19.65 -4.16
CA GLN A 121 21.46 -19.29 -5.08
C GLN A 121 20.42 -18.42 -4.42
N ALA A 122 20.09 -18.72 -3.17
CA ALA A 122 19.13 -17.94 -2.41
C ALA A 122 19.63 -16.53 -2.12
N GLN A 123 20.95 -16.35 -1.96
CA GLN A 123 21.52 -15.05 -1.64
C GLN A 123 21.18 -13.97 -2.67
N PHE A 124 20.98 -14.34 -3.92
CA PHE A 124 20.58 -13.37 -4.95
C PHE A 124 19.11 -12.97 -4.82
N ILE A 125 18.26 -13.87 -4.33
CA ILE A 125 16.82 -13.65 -4.25
C ILE A 125 16.40 -13.07 -2.89
N ILE A 126 17.20 -13.29 -1.85
CA ILE A 126 16.88 -12.83 -0.48
C ILE A 126 16.57 -11.33 -0.43
N PRO A 127 17.31 -10.42 -1.10
CA PRO A 127 16.94 -9.00 -1.09
C PRO A 127 15.52 -8.74 -1.58
N MET A 128 15.04 -9.47 -2.59
CA MET A 128 13.67 -9.36 -3.07
C MET A 128 12.68 -9.81 -1.98
N ALA A 129 12.96 -10.93 -1.33
CA ALA A 129 12.11 -11.45 -0.25
C ALA A 129 12.06 -10.47 0.94
N ILE A 130 13.20 -9.89 1.29
CA ILE A 130 13.29 -8.89 2.36
C ILE A 130 12.47 -7.66 1.99
N ALA A 131 12.60 -7.18 0.77
CA ALA A 131 11.84 -6.02 0.30
C ALA A 131 10.34 -6.27 0.43
N ILE A 132 9.87 -7.43 -0.02
CA ILE A 132 8.45 -7.77 0.04
C ILE A 132 8.00 -7.94 1.49
N ALA A 133 8.72 -8.71 2.29
CA ALA A 133 8.29 -9.04 3.65
C ALA A 133 8.24 -7.81 4.55
N TYR A 134 9.33 -7.07 4.63
CA TYR A 134 9.41 -5.89 5.50
C TYR A 134 8.60 -4.73 4.93
N GLY A 135 8.62 -4.58 3.62
CA GLY A 135 7.80 -3.58 2.95
C GLY A 135 6.31 -3.85 3.17
N LEU A 136 5.90 -5.11 3.08
CA LEU A 136 4.51 -5.49 3.30
C LEU A 136 4.09 -5.29 4.75
N LEU A 137 4.98 -5.56 5.70
CA LEU A 137 4.70 -5.31 7.11
C LEU A 137 4.42 -3.83 7.34
N ALA A 138 5.29 -2.96 6.83
CA ALA A 138 5.09 -1.51 6.90
C ALA A 138 3.86 -1.09 6.12
N ALA A 139 3.65 -1.65 4.94
CA ALA A 139 2.53 -1.34 4.07
C ALA A 139 1.19 -1.70 4.71
N THR A 140 1.12 -2.85 5.38
CA THR A 140 -0.09 -3.28 6.07
C THR A 140 -0.47 -2.28 7.14
N PHE A 141 0.51 -1.89 7.96
CA PHE A 141 0.29 -0.89 9.00
C PHE A 141 -0.17 0.44 8.39
N LEU A 142 0.51 0.88 7.33
CA LEU A 142 0.19 2.14 6.66
C LEU A 142 -1.19 2.10 6.02
N THR A 143 -1.54 0.99 5.38
CA THR A 143 -2.86 0.85 4.75
C THR A 143 -3.98 0.89 5.78
N LEU A 144 -3.79 0.23 6.90
CA LEU A 144 -4.85 0.15 7.91
C LEU A 144 -4.96 1.39 8.80
N VAL A 145 -3.85 2.13 8.97
CA VAL A 145 -3.81 3.28 9.87
C VAL A 145 -3.62 4.58 9.09
N PHE A 146 -2.57 4.65 8.28
CA PHE A 146 -2.19 5.89 7.60
C PHE A 146 -3.14 6.24 6.45
N LEU A 147 -3.54 5.25 5.66
CA LEU A 147 -4.42 5.51 4.52
C LEU A 147 -5.79 6.05 4.96
N PRO A 148 -6.46 5.46 5.97
CA PRO A 148 -7.71 6.05 6.49
C PRO A 148 -7.52 7.48 6.98
N ILE A 149 -6.42 7.76 7.69
CA ILE A 149 -6.12 9.09 8.20
C ILE A 149 -5.92 10.05 7.02
N THR A 150 -5.15 9.63 6.01
CA THR A 150 -4.89 10.46 4.83
C THR A 150 -6.18 10.76 4.07
N LEU A 151 -7.03 9.76 3.87
CA LEU A 151 -8.29 9.94 3.18
C LEU A 151 -9.21 10.91 3.93
N TYR A 152 -9.27 10.79 5.24
CA TYR A 152 -10.08 11.67 6.08
C TYR A 152 -9.55 13.11 6.00
N SER A 153 -8.24 13.29 6.07
CA SER A 153 -7.61 14.61 5.99
C SER A 153 -7.86 15.27 4.64
N LEU A 154 -7.72 14.49 3.55
CA LEU A 154 -7.97 15.03 2.21
C LEU A 154 -9.44 15.40 2.01
N ASN A 155 -10.35 14.62 2.57
CA ASN A 155 -11.77 14.94 2.52
C ASN A 155 -12.07 16.24 3.29
N PHE A 156 -11.43 16.42 4.44
CA PHE A 156 -11.60 17.63 5.24
C PHE A 156 -11.11 18.85 4.47
N VAL A 157 -9.94 18.77 3.84
CA VAL A 157 -9.39 19.85 3.01
C VAL A 157 -10.35 20.16 1.85
N LYS A 158 -10.89 19.13 1.21
CA LYS A 158 -11.82 19.28 0.10
C LYS A 158 -13.09 20.04 0.53
N VAL A 159 -13.60 19.72 1.72
CA VAL A 159 -14.77 20.40 2.28
C VAL A 159 -14.47 21.87 2.55
N ILE A 160 -13.30 22.16 3.14
CA ILE A 160 -12.87 23.53 3.43
C ILE A 160 -12.74 24.34 2.14
N VAL A 161 -12.08 23.76 1.12
CA VAL A 161 -11.91 24.44 -0.17
C VAL A 161 -13.25 24.74 -0.81
N ARG A 162 -14.17 23.80 -0.75
CA ARG A 162 -15.52 23.99 -1.28
C ARG A 162 -16.25 25.12 -0.54
N TRP A 163 -16.11 25.17 0.77
CA TRP A 163 -16.72 26.21 1.59
C TRP A 163 -16.16 27.59 1.26
N LEU A 164 -14.83 27.69 1.04
CA LEU A 164 -14.20 28.95 0.70
C LEU A 164 -14.55 29.46 -0.69
N ILE A 165 -14.83 28.54 -1.63
CA ILE A 165 -15.18 28.91 -3.00
C ILE A 165 -16.66 29.36 -3.10
N THR A 166 -17.53 28.80 -2.29
CA THR A 166 -18.95 29.18 -2.25
C THR A 166 -19.22 30.24 -1.22
#